data_7192f0f2e023a6c79713776650553c33
#
_entry.id   7192f0f2e023a6c79713776650553c33
#
_cell.length_a   1.000
_cell.length_b   1.000
_cell.length_c   1.000
_cell.angle_alpha   90.00
_cell.angle_beta   90.00
_cell.angle_gamma   90.00
#
_symmetry.space_group_name_H-M   'P 1'
#
loop_
_entity.id
_entity.type
_entity.pdbx_description
1 polymer ?
#
loop_
_entity_poly.entity_id
_entity_poly.type
_entity_poly.pdbx_seq_one_letter_code
_entity_poly.pdbx_strand_id
1 'polypeptide(L)'
;MNPQILFLLNKSIQSLRSSNLESAELYLKQALKLQASNPDVLRLLGVIATQRRQYSQALKYFNSVLKAFPKHALALSNLGSVFLEMKEYSKALDAYDQSLKIDPKDEETWSNKGITLNALKRYDEALSHYDHALSLQPKDAKTYCNKSITLHELERYEEAMANYDKALSLRPNDPKAHSNKGVTLHELQRFEEAIAHHDKALRVMPTYHEASWNKSLSLLLQGDFKQGLPLYEHRWDAQKVSEMAGKRVFHKPTWLGTEALQGKTILLYGEQGLGDFIQFCRYVQLVAHLGATVILETPASLAGLLEGLAGVSQLVIRGQELPHFDYQCPLLSLPLAFNTTISTIPTNYPYLAAHASTLTKWQLKLGEKRKKRIGLVWSSMSSFKSDSKRSLMLADFVKALPVDGFEYVCLQKELKASDQEFFAAYRHIRFFGDELEDFTDTAALIDNLDLVISTCTSVPHLSGALGKETWLLLSYVPDWRWLLDREDSPWYPSIKLYRQPSIGDWNSVLQRVKSDLSNR
;
A
#
# COMPACT_ATOMS: atom_id res chain seq x y z
N MET A 1 11.89 -49.07 9.98
CA MET A 1 11.93 -48.39 8.64
C MET A 1 12.95 -49.09 7.75
N ASN A 2 12.65 -49.32 6.48
CA ASN A 2 13.60 -49.91 5.53
C ASN A 2 14.81 -48.97 5.38
N PRO A 3 16.09 -49.48 5.52
CA PRO A 3 17.30 -48.65 5.42
C PRO A 3 17.41 -47.85 4.12
N GLN A 4 16.92 -48.41 3.02
CA GLN A 4 16.91 -47.74 1.73
C GLN A 4 15.95 -46.54 1.69
N ILE A 5 14.78 -46.66 2.33
CA ILE A 5 13.83 -45.55 2.48
C ILE A 5 14.43 -44.45 3.34
N LEU A 6 15.07 -44.80 4.45
CA LEU A 6 15.74 -43.82 5.33
C LEU A 6 16.85 -43.05 4.57
N PHE A 7 17.64 -43.75 3.77
CA PHE A 7 18.65 -43.12 2.93
C PHE A 7 18.05 -42.10 1.92
N LEU A 8 16.97 -42.49 1.23
CA LEU A 8 16.28 -41.64 0.27
C LEU A 8 15.61 -40.43 0.94
N LEU A 9 15.03 -40.60 2.12
CA LEU A 9 14.47 -39.49 2.93
C LEU A 9 15.55 -38.49 3.32
N ASN A 10 16.72 -38.97 3.81
CA ASN A 10 17.83 -38.10 4.18
C ASN A 10 18.37 -37.31 2.96
N LYS A 11 18.48 -37.94 1.80
CA LYS A 11 18.86 -37.27 0.54
C LYS A 11 17.83 -36.22 0.11
N SER A 12 16.54 -36.55 0.26
CA SER A 12 15.47 -35.59 -0.03
C SER A 12 15.51 -34.38 0.92
N ILE A 13 15.66 -34.61 2.23
CA ILE A 13 15.78 -33.53 3.21
C ILE A 13 17.00 -32.64 2.92
N GLN A 14 18.13 -33.22 2.55
CA GLN A 14 19.32 -32.48 2.14
C GLN A 14 19.05 -31.61 0.90
N SER A 15 18.35 -32.18 -0.10
CA SER A 15 17.97 -31.45 -1.31
C SER A 15 16.96 -30.31 -1.01
N LEU A 16 16.01 -30.51 -0.10
CA LEU A 16 15.11 -29.47 0.38
C LEU A 16 15.85 -28.31 1.05
N ARG A 17 16.86 -28.62 1.89
CA ARG A 17 17.70 -27.59 2.55
C ARG A 17 18.51 -26.76 1.55
N SER A 18 18.88 -27.35 0.41
CA SER A 18 19.55 -26.63 -0.71
C SER A 18 18.56 -26.06 -1.74
N SER A 19 17.27 -26.03 -1.43
CA SER A 19 16.19 -25.56 -2.33
C SER A 19 16.10 -26.28 -3.67
N ASN A 20 16.66 -27.47 -3.79
CA ASN A 20 16.57 -28.31 -4.98
C ASN A 20 15.33 -29.21 -4.91
N LEU A 21 14.17 -28.67 -5.28
CA LEU A 21 12.89 -29.38 -5.19
C LEU A 21 12.80 -30.56 -6.16
N GLU A 22 13.46 -30.51 -7.30
CA GLU A 22 13.43 -31.58 -8.32
C GLU A 22 14.14 -32.84 -7.80
N SER A 23 15.36 -32.66 -7.28
CA SER A 23 16.11 -33.78 -6.70
C SER A 23 15.39 -34.33 -5.47
N ALA A 24 14.82 -33.47 -4.62
CA ALA A 24 14.06 -33.91 -3.46
C ALA A 24 12.86 -34.78 -3.86
N GLU A 25 12.09 -34.33 -4.83
CA GLU A 25 10.93 -35.07 -5.34
C GLU A 25 11.33 -36.41 -5.97
N LEU A 26 12.44 -36.43 -6.73
CA LEU A 26 12.96 -37.66 -7.34
C LEU A 26 13.27 -38.72 -6.28
N TYR A 27 14.00 -38.37 -5.21
CA TYR A 27 14.30 -39.28 -4.11
C TYR A 27 13.03 -39.76 -3.41
N LEU A 28 12.06 -38.88 -3.17
CA LEU A 28 10.79 -39.26 -2.54
C LEU A 28 9.94 -40.18 -3.43
N LYS A 29 9.91 -39.97 -4.74
CA LYS A 29 9.22 -40.86 -5.67
C LYS A 29 9.88 -42.25 -5.72
N GLN A 30 11.20 -42.34 -5.58
CA GLN A 30 11.89 -43.61 -5.44
C GLN A 30 11.52 -44.31 -4.12
N ALA A 31 11.49 -43.58 -3.01
CA ALA A 31 11.07 -44.11 -1.73
C ALA A 31 9.59 -44.59 -1.75
N LEU A 32 8.70 -43.87 -2.45
CA LEU A 32 7.29 -44.21 -2.58
C LEU A 32 7.08 -45.53 -3.33
N LYS A 33 7.98 -45.84 -4.31
CA LYS A 33 7.95 -47.15 -5.02
C LYS A 33 8.28 -48.32 -4.09
N LEU A 34 9.08 -48.09 -3.04
CA LEU A 34 9.43 -49.12 -2.05
C LEU A 34 8.33 -49.28 -1.00
N GLN A 35 7.65 -48.21 -0.63
CA GLN A 35 6.57 -48.20 0.34
C GLN A 35 5.57 -47.09 0.03
N ALA A 36 4.50 -47.41 -0.67
CA ALA A 36 3.53 -46.45 -1.19
C ALA A 36 2.77 -45.64 -0.10
N SER A 37 2.67 -46.17 1.11
CA SER A 37 1.94 -45.55 2.23
C SER A 37 2.85 -45.01 3.33
N ASN A 38 4.15 -44.79 3.04
CA ASN A 38 5.06 -44.26 4.04
C ASN A 38 4.68 -42.79 4.39
N PRO A 39 4.35 -42.49 5.67
CA PRO A 39 3.81 -41.19 6.07
C PRO A 39 4.82 -40.04 5.88
N ASP A 40 6.12 -40.28 6.16
CA ASP A 40 7.13 -39.25 6.02
C ASP A 40 7.39 -38.92 4.55
N VAL A 41 7.37 -39.92 3.66
CA VAL A 41 7.50 -39.71 2.20
C VAL A 41 6.32 -38.91 1.67
N LEU A 42 5.09 -39.31 2.01
CA LEU A 42 3.88 -38.59 1.57
C LEU A 42 3.86 -37.14 2.13
N ARG A 43 4.22 -36.96 3.41
CA ARG A 43 4.30 -35.65 4.03
C ARG A 43 5.29 -34.74 3.30
N LEU A 44 6.51 -35.19 3.03
CA LEU A 44 7.51 -34.40 2.32
C LEU A 44 7.12 -34.09 0.87
N LEU A 45 6.43 -35.00 0.19
CA LEU A 45 5.82 -34.71 -1.13
C LEU A 45 4.75 -33.62 -1.02
N GLY A 46 3.96 -33.63 0.06
CA GLY A 46 3.01 -32.57 0.39
C GLY A 46 3.71 -31.22 0.58
N VAL A 47 4.83 -31.18 1.30
CA VAL A 47 5.64 -29.97 1.49
C VAL A 47 6.16 -29.42 0.14
N ILE A 48 6.70 -30.29 -0.73
CA ILE A 48 7.16 -29.88 -2.08
C ILE A 48 5.99 -29.32 -2.90
N ALA A 49 4.84 -29.99 -2.87
CA ALA A 49 3.65 -29.51 -3.58
C ALA A 49 3.18 -28.14 -3.05
N THR A 50 3.27 -27.89 -1.75
CA THR A 50 2.96 -26.58 -1.13
C THR A 50 3.92 -25.50 -1.63
N GLN A 51 5.23 -25.77 -1.65
CA GLN A 51 6.24 -24.81 -2.14
C GLN A 51 6.05 -24.49 -3.63
N ARG A 52 5.54 -25.42 -4.43
CA ARG A 52 5.16 -25.21 -5.83
C ARG A 52 3.78 -24.58 -6.02
N ARG A 53 3.09 -24.22 -4.96
CA ARG A 53 1.69 -23.72 -4.96
C ARG A 53 0.68 -24.71 -5.57
N GLN A 54 0.99 -26.00 -5.58
CA GLN A 54 0.12 -27.09 -6.02
C GLN A 54 -0.77 -27.55 -4.84
N TYR A 55 -1.58 -26.65 -4.32
CA TYR A 55 -2.29 -26.84 -3.06
C TYR A 55 -3.23 -28.05 -3.08
N SER A 56 -3.96 -28.28 -4.17
CA SER A 56 -4.83 -29.46 -4.30
C SER A 56 -4.06 -30.78 -4.18
N GLN A 57 -2.83 -30.82 -4.68
CA GLN A 57 -1.97 -32.00 -4.57
C GLN A 57 -1.38 -32.14 -3.15
N ALA A 58 -0.99 -31.04 -2.55
CA ALA A 58 -0.51 -31.01 -1.16
C ALA A 58 -1.59 -31.56 -0.20
N LEU A 59 -2.85 -31.07 -0.33
CA LEU A 59 -4.00 -31.55 0.45
C LEU A 59 -4.21 -33.07 0.28
N LYS A 60 -4.09 -33.62 -0.93
CA LYS A 60 -4.20 -35.07 -1.15
C LYS A 60 -3.14 -35.85 -0.37
N TYR A 61 -1.89 -35.38 -0.41
CA TYR A 61 -0.80 -36.05 0.31
C TYR A 61 -1.01 -36.02 1.82
N PHE A 62 -1.29 -34.83 2.41
CA PHE A 62 -1.50 -34.73 3.85
C PHE A 62 -2.72 -35.47 4.32
N ASN A 63 -3.83 -35.42 3.59
CA ASN A 63 -5.04 -36.20 3.91
C ASN A 63 -4.79 -37.71 3.82
N SER A 64 -3.94 -38.17 2.90
CA SER A 64 -3.56 -39.61 2.84
C SER A 64 -2.77 -40.02 4.08
N VAL A 65 -1.86 -39.18 4.58
CA VAL A 65 -1.16 -39.42 5.85
C VAL A 65 -2.15 -39.46 7.01
N LEU A 66 -3.03 -38.44 7.11
CA LEU A 66 -3.96 -38.33 8.24
C LEU A 66 -5.07 -39.39 8.25
N LYS A 67 -5.43 -39.92 7.08
CA LYS A 67 -6.35 -41.06 6.99
C LYS A 67 -5.76 -42.32 7.64
N ALA A 68 -4.45 -42.54 7.44
CA ALA A 68 -3.76 -43.70 8.02
C ALA A 68 -3.26 -43.41 9.45
N PHE A 69 -2.88 -42.19 9.74
CA PHE A 69 -2.30 -41.76 11.02
C PHE A 69 -2.97 -40.45 11.49
N PRO A 70 -4.20 -40.51 12.05
CA PRO A 70 -4.96 -39.29 12.43
C PRO A 70 -4.27 -38.39 13.46
N LYS A 71 -3.35 -38.93 14.25
CA LYS A 71 -2.56 -38.20 15.27
C LYS A 71 -1.15 -37.87 14.78
N HIS A 72 -0.95 -37.63 13.50
CA HIS A 72 0.35 -37.25 12.97
C HIS A 72 0.52 -35.72 13.04
N ALA A 73 1.12 -35.21 14.13
CA ALA A 73 1.25 -33.77 14.41
C ALA A 73 1.85 -32.98 13.25
N LEU A 74 3.01 -33.39 12.71
CA LEU A 74 3.65 -32.72 11.61
C LEU A 74 2.82 -32.65 10.31
N ALA A 75 1.98 -33.65 10.04
CA ALA A 75 1.09 -33.61 8.89
C ALA A 75 -0.06 -32.62 9.10
N LEU A 76 -0.59 -32.50 10.33
CA LEU A 76 -1.58 -31.49 10.70
C LEU A 76 -0.99 -30.09 10.62
N SER A 77 0.23 -29.87 11.13
CA SER A 77 0.93 -28.59 11.03
C SER A 77 1.15 -28.17 9.55
N ASN A 78 1.65 -29.10 8.72
CA ASN A 78 1.83 -28.82 7.29
C ASN A 78 0.49 -28.58 6.56
N LEU A 79 -0.58 -29.27 6.94
CA LEU A 79 -1.93 -29.02 6.42
C LEU A 79 -2.40 -27.61 6.78
N GLY A 80 -2.16 -27.18 8.03
CA GLY A 80 -2.41 -25.81 8.47
C GLY A 80 -1.65 -24.76 7.61
N SER A 81 -0.39 -25.07 7.28
CA SER A 81 0.42 -24.18 6.41
C SER A 81 -0.14 -24.09 4.99
N VAL A 82 -0.69 -25.17 4.44
CA VAL A 82 -1.40 -25.12 3.15
C VAL A 82 -2.64 -24.23 3.22
N PHE A 83 -3.45 -24.37 4.27
CA PHE A 83 -4.63 -23.53 4.45
C PHE A 83 -4.26 -22.05 4.66
N LEU A 84 -3.17 -21.76 5.35
CA LEU A 84 -2.63 -20.40 5.48
C LEU A 84 -2.30 -19.79 4.11
N GLU A 85 -1.56 -20.54 3.26
CA GLU A 85 -1.22 -20.10 1.90
C GLU A 85 -2.47 -19.92 1.01
N MET A 86 -3.51 -20.73 1.23
CA MET A 86 -4.82 -20.60 0.57
C MET A 86 -5.68 -19.48 1.16
N LYS A 87 -5.21 -18.79 2.21
CA LYS A 87 -5.96 -17.76 2.98
C LYS A 87 -7.22 -18.32 3.67
N GLU A 88 -7.29 -19.63 3.88
CA GLU A 88 -8.36 -20.31 4.63
C GLU A 88 -8.02 -20.34 6.12
N TYR A 89 -7.92 -19.16 6.73
CA TYR A 89 -7.33 -18.95 8.05
C TYR A 89 -7.99 -19.76 9.17
N SER A 90 -9.32 -19.91 9.18
CA SER A 90 -10.01 -20.73 10.20
C SER A 90 -9.58 -22.18 10.14
N LYS A 91 -9.49 -22.76 8.94
CA LYS A 91 -9.02 -24.14 8.78
C LYS A 91 -7.55 -24.30 9.16
N ALA A 92 -6.73 -23.26 8.90
CA ALA A 92 -5.33 -23.26 9.31
C ALA A 92 -5.23 -23.33 10.84
N LEU A 93 -5.97 -22.47 11.56
CA LEU A 93 -5.98 -22.47 13.03
C LEU A 93 -6.45 -23.82 13.60
N ASP A 94 -7.52 -24.39 13.07
CA ASP A 94 -8.03 -25.70 13.49
C ASP A 94 -6.98 -26.81 13.32
N ALA A 95 -6.27 -26.83 12.20
CA ALA A 95 -5.22 -27.81 11.93
C ALA A 95 -4.01 -27.63 12.87
N TYR A 96 -3.58 -26.38 13.13
CA TYR A 96 -2.52 -26.09 14.10
C TYR A 96 -2.94 -26.46 15.52
N ASP A 97 -4.18 -26.20 15.93
CA ASP A 97 -4.68 -26.57 17.25
C ASP A 97 -4.70 -28.09 17.45
N GLN A 98 -5.07 -28.85 16.42
CA GLN A 98 -4.99 -30.30 16.46
C GLN A 98 -3.53 -30.78 16.53
N SER A 99 -2.62 -30.16 15.79
CA SER A 99 -1.19 -30.49 15.85
C SER A 99 -0.63 -30.25 17.26
N LEU A 100 -0.88 -29.08 17.84
CA LEU A 100 -0.36 -28.65 19.14
C LEU A 100 -0.98 -29.44 20.32
N LYS A 101 -2.19 -29.98 20.18
CA LYS A 101 -2.76 -30.94 21.14
C LYS A 101 -1.97 -32.25 21.20
N ILE A 102 -1.30 -32.61 20.10
CA ILE A 102 -0.51 -33.84 20.01
C ILE A 102 0.94 -33.57 20.40
N ASP A 103 1.51 -32.50 19.87
CA ASP A 103 2.87 -32.04 20.18
C ASP A 103 2.87 -30.55 20.57
N PRO A 104 2.71 -30.26 21.88
CA PRO A 104 2.71 -28.87 22.38
C PRO A 104 4.10 -28.21 22.37
N LYS A 105 5.17 -28.96 22.04
CA LYS A 105 6.54 -28.43 21.99
C LYS A 105 7.01 -28.09 20.58
N ASP A 106 6.16 -28.21 19.58
CA ASP A 106 6.46 -27.82 18.20
C ASP A 106 6.42 -26.29 18.07
N GLU A 107 7.59 -25.66 18.19
CA GLU A 107 7.77 -24.21 18.12
C GLU A 107 7.41 -23.64 16.75
N GLU A 108 7.62 -24.42 15.65
CA GLU A 108 7.28 -23.97 14.31
C GLU A 108 5.75 -23.84 14.14
N THR A 109 5.00 -24.78 14.69
CA THR A 109 3.52 -24.74 14.65
C THR A 109 2.98 -23.56 15.47
N TRP A 110 3.55 -23.26 16.65
CA TRP A 110 3.20 -22.06 17.41
C TRP A 110 3.46 -20.78 16.61
N SER A 111 4.63 -20.67 15.97
CA SER A 111 4.99 -19.52 15.13
C SER A 111 4.05 -19.37 13.93
N ASN A 112 3.72 -20.47 13.23
CA ASN A 112 2.81 -20.45 12.09
C ASN A 112 1.36 -20.06 12.48
N LYS A 113 0.92 -20.50 13.68
CA LYS A 113 -0.35 -20.05 14.26
C LYS A 113 -0.34 -18.54 14.51
N GLY A 114 0.76 -18.00 15.04
CA GLY A 114 0.96 -16.56 15.18
C GLY A 114 0.88 -15.81 13.85
N ILE A 115 1.49 -16.32 12.78
CA ILE A 115 1.39 -15.74 11.41
C ILE A 115 -0.08 -15.72 10.95
N THR A 116 -0.83 -16.78 11.20
CA THR A 116 -2.24 -16.86 10.81
C THR A 116 -3.09 -15.85 11.56
N LEU A 117 -2.86 -15.69 12.87
CA LEU A 117 -3.54 -14.71 13.71
C LEU A 117 -3.19 -13.27 13.30
N ASN A 118 -1.94 -13.01 12.93
CA ASN A 118 -1.53 -11.71 12.35
C ASN A 118 -2.32 -11.41 11.07
N ALA A 119 -2.45 -12.39 10.16
CA ALA A 119 -3.24 -12.23 8.94
C ALA A 119 -4.74 -11.94 9.21
N LEU A 120 -5.27 -12.45 10.33
CA LEU A 120 -6.61 -12.14 10.83
C LEU A 120 -6.69 -10.83 11.63
N LYS A 121 -5.59 -10.08 11.77
CA LYS A 121 -5.46 -8.87 12.61
C LYS A 121 -5.71 -9.10 14.11
N ARG A 122 -5.57 -10.34 14.58
CA ARG A 122 -5.64 -10.72 15.99
C ARG A 122 -4.24 -10.63 16.60
N TYR A 123 -3.72 -9.41 16.66
CA TYR A 123 -2.30 -9.12 16.88
C TYR A 123 -1.81 -9.53 18.27
N ASP A 124 -2.57 -9.28 19.33
CA ASP A 124 -2.15 -9.62 20.70
C ASP A 124 -2.05 -11.14 20.89
N GLU A 125 -2.98 -11.89 20.29
CA GLU A 125 -2.91 -13.34 20.28
C GLU A 125 -1.71 -13.84 19.47
N ALA A 126 -1.43 -13.22 18.32
CA ALA A 126 -0.26 -13.55 17.52
C ALA A 126 1.04 -13.37 18.34
N LEU A 127 1.17 -12.24 19.05
CA LEU A 127 2.32 -11.95 19.92
C LEU A 127 2.49 -13.01 21.00
N SER A 128 1.39 -13.41 21.67
CA SER A 128 1.43 -14.47 22.69
C SER A 128 1.95 -15.79 22.13
N HIS A 129 1.53 -16.17 20.91
CA HIS A 129 1.99 -17.41 20.26
C HIS A 129 3.45 -17.34 19.81
N TYR A 130 3.93 -16.17 19.33
CA TYR A 130 5.36 -15.98 19.06
C TYR A 130 6.20 -16.06 20.33
N ASP A 131 5.72 -15.48 21.44
CA ASP A 131 6.43 -15.56 22.73
C ASP A 131 6.52 -17.00 23.24
N HIS A 132 5.45 -17.78 23.06
CA HIS A 132 5.49 -19.20 23.38
C HIS A 132 6.49 -19.96 22.49
N ALA A 133 6.45 -19.75 21.17
CA ALA A 133 7.42 -20.35 20.24
C ALA A 133 8.88 -20.00 20.62
N LEU A 134 9.14 -18.73 20.96
CA LEU A 134 10.47 -18.27 21.38
C LEU A 134 10.89 -18.81 22.76
N SER A 135 9.94 -19.12 23.65
CA SER A 135 10.25 -19.79 24.92
C SER A 135 10.75 -21.23 24.68
N LEU A 136 10.25 -21.90 23.65
CA LEU A 136 10.68 -23.23 23.24
C LEU A 136 11.99 -23.19 22.44
N GLN A 137 12.11 -22.22 21.50
CA GLN A 137 13.28 -22.04 20.65
C GLN A 137 13.80 -20.58 20.67
N PRO A 138 14.64 -20.20 21.68
CA PRO A 138 15.11 -18.80 21.82
C PRO A 138 16.04 -18.29 20.71
N LYS A 139 16.48 -19.17 19.80
CA LYS A 139 17.38 -18.81 18.69
C LYS A 139 16.69 -18.87 17.32
N ASP A 140 15.34 -18.75 17.27
CA ASP A 140 14.63 -18.70 16.01
C ASP A 140 14.50 -17.25 15.48
N ALA A 141 15.41 -16.90 14.56
CA ALA A 141 15.41 -15.60 13.90
C ALA A 141 14.11 -15.31 13.12
N LYS A 142 13.48 -16.35 12.55
CA LYS A 142 12.25 -16.19 11.76
C LYS A 142 11.09 -15.75 12.65
N THR A 143 10.94 -16.35 13.82
CA THR A 143 9.88 -15.98 14.78
C THR A 143 10.08 -14.58 15.34
N TYR A 144 11.33 -14.15 15.65
CA TYR A 144 11.62 -12.75 16.01
C TYR A 144 11.21 -11.78 14.89
N CYS A 145 11.52 -12.10 13.63
CA CYS A 145 11.12 -11.28 12.48
C CYS A 145 9.59 -11.19 12.36
N ASN A 146 8.86 -12.31 12.48
CA ASN A 146 7.41 -12.34 12.42
C ASN A 146 6.77 -11.53 13.56
N LYS A 147 7.32 -11.66 14.79
CA LYS A 147 6.90 -10.86 15.95
C LYS A 147 7.10 -9.37 15.68
N SER A 148 8.24 -8.99 15.09
CA SER A 148 8.52 -7.59 14.72
C SER A 148 7.51 -7.05 13.72
N ILE A 149 7.12 -7.83 12.71
CA ILE A 149 6.10 -7.43 11.74
C ILE A 149 4.77 -7.15 12.45
N THR A 150 4.36 -8.02 13.38
CA THR A 150 3.13 -7.83 14.16
C THR A 150 3.20 -6.59 15.06
N LEU A 151 4.34 -6.35 15.70
CA LEU A 151 4.56 -5.14 16.51
C LEU A 151 4.54 -3.87 15.65
N HIS A 152 5.08 -3.93 14.44
CA HIS A 152 4.99 -2.83 13.48
C HIS A 152 3.54 -2.51 13.10
N GLU A 153 2.71 -3.52 12.83
CA GLU A 153 1.29 -3.32 12.51
C GLU A 153 0.50 -2.72 13.70
N LEU A 154 0.98 -2.94 14.93
CA LEU A 154 0.47 -2.32 16.16
C LEU A 154 1.09 -0.93 16.46
N GLU A 155 1.92 -0.40 15.58
CA GLU A 155 2.69 0.85 15.76
C GLU A 155 3.62 0.84 16.98
N ARG A 156 3.95 -0.36 17.54
CA ARG A 156 4.91 -0.58 18.64
C ARG A 156 6.33 -0.66 18.06
N TYR A 157 6.77 0.43 17.43
CA TYR A 157 7.96 0.42 16.56
C TYR A 157 9.26 0.14 17.31
N GLU A 158 9.45 0.67 18.52
CA GLU A 158 10.68 0.42 19.30
C GLU A 158 10.81 -1.05 19.69
N GLU A 159 9.71 -1.70 20.04
CA GLU A 159 9.71 -3.13 20.32
C GLU A 159 9.94 -3.96 19.05
N ALA A 160 9.38 -3.53 17.92
CA ALA A 160 9.65 -4.16 16.63
C ALA A 160 11.15 -4.08 16.29
N MET A 161 11.77 -2.91 16.49
CA MET A 161 13.21 -2.70 16.27
C MET A 161 14.07 -3.63 17.11
N ALA A 162 13.78 -3.76 18.42
CA ALA A 162 14.52 -4.65 19.31
C ALA A 162 14.45 -6.12 18.86
N ASN A 163 13.28 -6.57 18.38
CA ASN A 163 13.10 -7.93 17.86
C ASN A 163 13.79 -8.12 16.49
N TYR A 164 13.80 -7.11 15.60
CA TYR A 164 14.59 -7.18 14.37
C TYR A 164 16.10 -7.26 14.68
N ASP A 165 16.59 -6.52 15.67
CA ASP A 165 17.99 -6.60 16.09
C ASP A 165 18.33 -8.00 16.58
N LYS A 166 17.44 -8.63 17.34
CA LYS A 166 17.60 -10.02 17.76
C LYS A 166 17.61 -10.98 16.57
N ALA A 167 16.68 -10.84 15.64
CA ALA A 167 16.62 -11.64 14.42
C ALA A 167 17.93 -11.52 13.60
N LEU A 168 18.41 -10.29 13.40
CA LEU A 168 19.62 -10.01 12.64
C LEU A 168 20.91 -10.40 13.38
N SER A 169 20.92 -10.41 14.71
CA SER A 169 22.05 -10.98 15.47
C SER A 169 22.20 -12.48 15.25
N LEU A 170 21.07 -13.19 15.01
CA LEU A 170 21.05 -14.62 14.71
C LEU A 170 21.30 -14.93 13.23
N ARG A 171 20.79 -14.08 12.33
CA ARG A 171 20.93 -14.18 10.87
C ARG A 171 21.33 -12.84 10.27
N PRO A 172 22.63 -12.45 10.30
CA PRO A 172 23.08 -11.12 9.87
C PRO A 172 22.80 -10.75 8.41
N ASN A 173 22.62 -11.74 7.55
CA ASN A 173 22.40 -11.54 6.11
C ASN A 173 20.97 -11.91 5.68
N ASP A 174 19.96 -11.78 6.55
CA ASP A 174 18.57 -12.00 6.15
C ASP A 174 18.01 -10.76 5.41
N PRO A 175 17.78 -10.83 4.08
CA PRO A 175 17.37 -9.67 3.32
C PRO A 175 15.94 -9.22 3.68
N LYS A 176 15.06 -10.13 4.10
CA LYS A 176 13.69 -9.79 4.51
C LYS A 176 13.68 -9.07 5.86
N ALA A 177 14.48 -9.54 6.82
CA ALA A 177 14.61 -8.88 8.12
C ALA A 177 15.19 -7.48 7.96
N HIS A 178 16.21 -7.29 7.10
CA HIS A 178 16.75 -5.97 6.79
C HIS A 178 15.69 -5.07 6.15
N SER A 179 15.00 -5.53 5.10
CA SER A 179 14.00 -4.71 4.42
C SER A 179 12.85 -4.31 5.37
N ASN A 180 12.33 -5.24 6.16
CA ASN A 180 11.25 -4.95 7.11
C ASN A 180 11.69 -4.00 8.23
N LYS A 181 12.92 -4.13 8.72
CA LYS A 181 13.51 -3.17 9.65
C LYS A 181 13.61 -1.79 9.02
N GLY A 182 14.01 -1.71 7.74
CA GLY A 182 14.03 -0.46 6.97
C GLY A 182 12.65 0.20 6.89
N VAL A 183 11.59 -0.57 6.67
CA VAL A 183 10.20 -0.07 6.68
C VAL A 183 9.84 0.51 8.06
N THR A 184 10.21 -0.16 9.15
CA THR A 184 9.95 0.34 10.52
C THR A 184 10.74 1.61 10.81
N LEU A 185 11.99 1.69 10.37
CA LEU A 185 12.82 2.90 10.49
C LEU A 185 12.24 4.09 9.70
N HIS A 186 11.65 3.83 8.53
CA HIS A 186 10.94 4.86 7.74
C HIS A 186 9.77 5.46 8.54
N GLU A 187 8.95 4.64 9.19
CA GLU A 187 7.83 5.11 10.05
C GLU A 187 8.32 5.93 11.26
N LEU A 188 9.55 5.70 11.70
CA LEU A 188 10.22 6.48 12.76
C LEU A 188 10.95 7.73 12.25
N GLN A 189 10.84 8.06 10.96
CA GLN A 189 11.59 9.11 10.26
C GLN A 189 13.14 8.96 10.35
N ARG A 190 13.63 7.75 10.58
CA ARG A 190 15.08 7.41 10.59
C ARG A 190 15.50 6.99 9.18
N PHE A 191 15.38 7.90 8.22
CA PHE A 191 15.45 7.60 6.79
C PHE A 191 16.82 7.11 6.33
N GLU A 192 17.92 7.69 6.83
CA GLU A 192 19.28 7.27 6.47
C GLU A 192 19.52 5.81 6.91
N GLU A 193 19.04 5.45 8.09
CA GLU A 193 19.14 4.07 8.58
C GLU A 193 18.21 3.12 7.80
N ALA A 194 17.00 3.59 7.43
CA ALA A 194 16.09 2.83 6.58
C ALA A 194 16.74 2.51 5.22
N ILE A 195 17.32 3.51 4.56
CA ILE A 195 18.06 3.36 3.30
C ILE A 195 19.22 2.39 3.46
N ALA A 196 20.03 2.53 4.53
CA ALA A 196 21.15 1.65 4.79
C ALA A 196 20.72 0.18 5.00
N HIS A 197 19.56 -0.05 5.63
CA HIS A 197 19.01 -1.38 5.81
C HIS A 197 18.45 -1.97 4.49
N HIS A 198 17.80 -1.18 3.65
CA HIS A 198 17.40 -1.61 2.31
C HIS A 198 18.63 -1.93 1.44
N ASP A 199 19.72 -1.15 1.54
CA ASP A 199 20.98 -1.44 0.84
C ASP A 199 21.61 -2.74 1.29
N LYS A 200 21.55 -3.08 2.59
CA LYS A 200 21.99 -4.40 3.09
C LYS A 200 21.14 -5.53 2.50
N ALA A 201 19.82 -5.35 2.42
CA ALA A 201 18.92 -6.32 1.80
C ALA A 201 19.27 -6.54 0.31
N LEU A 202 19.48 -5.45 -0.44
CA LEU A 202 19.79 -5.47 -1.87
C LEU A 202 21.20 -6.02 -2.16
N ARG A 203 22.16 -5.84 -1.28
CA ARG A 203 23.50 -6.49 -1.41
C ARG A 203 23.40 -8.01 -1.35
N VAL A 204 22.51 -8.54 -0.50
CA VAL A 204 22.29 -9.99 -0.39
C VAL A 204 21.42 -10.51 -1.52
N MET A 205 20.39 -9.76 -1.88
CA MET A 205 19.41 -10.13 -2.90
C MET A 205 19.16 -8.93 -3.85
N PRO A 206 19.98 -8.75 -4.92
CA PRO A 206 19.85 -7.61 -5.84
C PRO A 206 18.49 -7.52 -6.54
N THR A 207 17.78 -8.63 -6.69
CA THR A 207 16.45 -8.71 -7.30
C THR A 207 15.30 -8.57 -6.28
N TYR A 208 15.57 -8.06 -5.08
CA TYR A 208 14.53 -7.86 -4.08
C TYR A 208 13.78 -6.54 -4.34
N HIS A 209 12.83 -6.58 -5.26
CA HIS A 209 12.11 -5.42 -5.78
C HIS A 209 11.36 -4.65 -4.68
N GLU A 210 10.81 -5.33 -3.67
CA GLU A 210 10.18 -4.68 -2.52
C GLU A 210 11.16 -3.80 -1.74
N ALA A 211 12.40 -4.25 -1.57
CA ALA A 211 13.42 -3.44 -0.89
C ALA A 211 13.81 -2.21 -1.72
N SER A 212 13.93 -2.34 -3.04
CA SER A 212 14.18 -1.22 -3.96
C SER A 212 13.04 -0.20 -3.90
N TRP A 213 11.80 -0.68 -3.96
CA TRP A 213 10.62 0.19 -3.86
C TRP A 213 10.52 0.88 -2.50
N ASN A 214 10.69 0.16 -1.39
CA ASN A 214 10.66 0.76 -0.05
C ASN A 214 11.78 1.80 0.13
N LYS A 215 12.99 1.54 -0.39
CA LYS A 215 14.10 2.50 -0.42
C LYS A 215 13.70 3.77 -1.17
N SER A 216 13.01 3.61 -2.32
CA SER A 216 12.58 4.75 -3.12
C SER A 216 11.65 5.70 -2.34
N LEU A 217 10.75 5.17 -1.52
CA LEU A 217 9.83 5.99 -0.73
C LEU A 217 10.59 6.89 0.26
N SER A 218 11.63 6.36 0.92
CA SER A 218 12.47 7.14 1.83
C SER A 218 13.26 8.22 1.10
N LEU A 219 13.84 7.91 -0.07
CA LEU A 219 14.58 8.87 -0.89
C LEU A 219 13.66 9.98 -1.43
N LEU A 220 12.50 9.60 -1.97
CA LEU A 220 11.53 10.55 -2.54
C LEU A 220 10.98 11.49 -1.46
N LEU A 221 10.71 10.97 -0.26
CA LEU A 221 10.21 11.77 0.86
C LEU A 221 11.27 12.79 1.33
N GLN A 222 12.56 12.45 1.28
CA GLN A 222 13.68 13.36 1.53
C GLN A 222 13.95 14.32 0.35
N GLY A 223 13.23 14.17 -0.77
CA GLY A 223 13.40 15.02 -1.96
C GLY A 223 14.51 14.57 -2.91
N ASP A 224 15.13 13.43 -2.68
CA ASP A 224 16.10 12.85 -3.63
C ASP A 224 15.38 12.13 -4.78
N PHE A 225 14.77 12.93 -5.67
CA PHE A 225 14.07 12.40 -6.84
C PHE A 225 15.02 11.71 -7.82
N LYS A 226 16.28 12.16 -7.88
CA LYS A 226 17.27 11.59 -8.79
C LYS A 226 17.53 10.11 -8.51
N GLN A 227 17.64 9.73 -7.26
CA GLN A 227 17.83 8.34 -6.87
C GLN A 227 16.48 7.62 -6.65
N GLY A 228 15.49 8.32 -6.13
CA GLY A 228 14.19 7.73 -5.76
C GLY A 228 13.34 7.33 -6.96
N LEU A 229 13.21 8.17 -8.00
CA LEU A 229 12.33 7.90 -9.14
C LEU A 229 12.72 6.62 -9.92
N PRO A 230 14.00 6.35 -10.25
CA PRO A 230 14.38 5.09 -10.89
C PRO A 230 14.03 3.87 -10.04
N LEU A 231 14.25 3.94 -8.71
CA LEU A 231 13.91 2.85 -7.81
C LEU A 231 12.39 2.68 -7.63
N TYR A 232 11.61 3.73 -7.81
CA TYR A 232 10.15 3.69 -7.73
C TYR A 232 9.54 2.82 -8.84
N GLU A 233 10.23 2.65 -9.98
CA GLU A 233 9.79 1.76 -11.07
C GLU A 233 9.74 0.27 -10.65
N HIS A 234 10.48 -0.13 -9.60
CA HIS A 234 10.37 -1.48 -9.04
C HIS A 234 8.99 -1.81 -8.44
N ARG A 235 8.08 -0.82 -8.32
CA ARG A 235 6.68 -1.06 -7.95
C ARG A 235 5.97 -2.07 -8.87
N TRP A 236 6.42 -2.18 -10.11
CA TRP A 236 5.86 -3.11 -11.09
C TRP A 236 6.27 -4.56 -10.87
N ASP A 237 7.39 -4.78 -10.19
CA ASP A 237 7.97 -6.10 -9.94
C ASP A 237 7.85 -6.51 -8.46
N ALA A 238 7.58 -5.54 -7.58
CA ALA A 238 7.21 -5.78 -6.19
C ALA A 238 5.80 -6.40 -6.12
N GLN A 239 5.70 -7.68 -5.76
CA GLN A 239 4.48 -8.47 -5.90
C GLN A 239 3.26 -7.81 -5.25
N LYS A 240 3.37 -7.36 -4.01
CA LYS A 240 2.26 -6.73 -3.28
C LYS A 240 1.78 -5.43 -3.94
N VAL A 241 2.72 -4.65 -4.49
CA VAL A 241 2.42 -3.35 -5.11
C VAL A 241 1.81 -3.55 -6.48
N SER A 242 2.34 -4.46 -7.29
CA SER A 242 1.82 -4.77 -8.62
C SER A 242 0.41 -5.36 -8.59
N GLU A 243 0.10 -6.18 -7.58
CA GLU A 243 -1.26 -6.68 -7.34
C GLU A 243 -2.24 -5.54 -7.01
N MET A 244 -1.82 -4.55 -6.19
CA MET A 244 -2.64 -3.38 -5.82
C MET A 244 -2.79 -2.39 -6.98
N ALA A 245 -1.72 -2.18 -7.75
CA ALA A 245 -1.71 -1.24 -8.89
C ALA A 245 -2.42 -1.80 -10.13
N GLY A 246 -2.80 -3.10 -10.14
CA GLY A 246 -3.42 -3.73 -11.28
C GLY A 246 -2.51 -3.69 -12.52
N LYS A 247 -1.30 -4.25 -12.40
CA LYS A 247 -0.30 -4.28 -13.49
C LYS A 247 -0.95 -4.71 -14.80
N ARG A 248 -0.94 -3.81 -15.77
CA ARG A 248 -1.41 -4.08 -17.13
C ARG A 248 -0.23 -4.48 -18.01
N VAL A 249 -0.47 -5.42 -18.91
CA VAL A 249 0.54 -5.87 -19.89
C VAL A 249 0.17 -5.30 -21.25
N PHE A 250 1.02 -4.47 -21.78
CA PHE A 250 0.93 -3.94 -23.14
C PHE A 250 2.05 -4.54 -23.99
N HIS A 251 1.77 -4.79 -25.26
CA HIS A 251 2.78 -5.24 -26.22
C HIS A 251 3.66 -4.10 -26.76
N LYS A 252 3.36 -2.86 -26.37
CA LYS A 252 4.10 -1.66 -26.77
C LYS A 252 5.10 -1.27 -25.68
N PRO A 253 6.27 -0.71 -26.04
CA PRO A 253 7.31 -0.33 -25.08
C PRO A 253 6.82 0.79 -24.16
N THR A 254 7.32 0.75 -22.92
CA THR A 254 7.15 1.85 -21.96
C THR A 254 8.11 2.98 -22.33
N TRP A 255 7.57 4.18 -22.48
CA TRP A 255 8.37 5.37 -22.68
C TRP A 255 8.83 5.95 -21.34
N LEU A 256 10.14 6.08 -21.17
CA LEU A 256 10.76 6.65 -19.97
C LEU A 256 11.69 7.83 -20.29
N GLY A 257 11.40 8.55 -21.38
CA GLY A 257 12.10 9.81 -21.74
C GLY A 257 13.28 9.65 -22.69
N THR A 258 13.60 8.44 -23.15
CA THR A 258 14.77 8.19 -24.00
C THR A 258 14.48 8.31 -25.50
N GLU A 259 13.28 7.92 -25.94
CA GLU A 259 12.90 7.92 -27.34
C GLU A 259 12.22 9.24 -27.74
N ALA A 260 12.45 9.69 -28.96
CA ALA A 260 11.77 10.84 -29.52
C ALA A 260 10.29 10.54 -29.80
N LEU A 261 9.42 11.43 -29.34
CA LEU A 261 7.96 11.29 -29.48
C LEU A 261 7.39 12.09 -30.66
N GLN A 262 8.19 12.82 -31.41
CA GLN A 262 7.74 13.61 -32.57
C GLN A 262 6.98 12.73 -33.56
N GLY A 263 5.71 13.03 -33.80
CA GLY A 263 4.84 12.29 -34.73
C GLY A 263 4.44 10.88 -34.25
N LYS A 264 4.68 10.54 -32.98
CA LYS A 264 4.30 9.29 -32.36
C LYS A 264 3.01 9.43 -31.55
N THR A 265 2.30 8.33 -31.40
CA THR A 265 1.12 8.24 -30.52
C THR A 265 1.51 7.55 -29.21
N ILE A 266 1.20 8.17 -28.09
CA ILE A 266 1.47 7.62 -26.76
C ILE A 266 0.19 7.47 -25.94
N LEU A 267 0.04 6.29 -25.30
CA LEU A 267 -0.99 6.04 -24.31
C LEU A 267 -0.47 6.41 -22.91
N LEU A 268 -1.13 7.37 -22.27
CA LEU A 268 -0.94 7.69 -20.86
C LEU A 268 -2.09 7.11 -20.04
N TYR A 269 -1.79 6.50 -18.89
CA TYR A 269 -2.82 5.88 -18.04
C TYR A 269 -2.46 5.94 -16.56
N GLY A 270 -3.47 5.94 -15.69
CA GLY A 270 -3.30 5.89 -14.24
C GLY A 270 -3.25 4.45 -13.74
N GLU A 271 -2.39 4.19 -12.74
CA GLU A 271 -2.20 2.87 -12.14
C GLU A 271 -2.50 2.80 -10.64
N GLN A 272 -2.65 3.94 -9.97
CA GLN A 272 -2.91 4.03 -8.52
C GLN A 272 -4.19 4.81 -8.24
N GLY A 273 -4.21 5.61 -7.16
CA GLY A 273 -5.38 6.34 -6.71
C GLY A 273 -5.79 7.51 -7.63
N LEU A 274 -7.03 7.98 -7.45
CA LEU A 274 -7.55 9.13 -8.21
C LEU A 274 -6.76 10.42 -7.94
N GLY A 275 -6.24 10.58 -6.71
CA GLY A 275 -5.36 11.70 -6.35
C GLY A 275 -4.06 11.70 -7.15
N ASP A 276 -3.47 10.53 -7.35
CA ASP A 276 -2.27 10.36 -8.18
C ASP A 276 -2.56 10.73 -9.64
N PHE A 277 -3.69 10.28 -10.15
CA PHE A 277 -4.12 10.63 -11.50
C PHE A 277 -4.24 12.16 -11.66
N ILE A 278 -4.97 12.81 -10.76
CA ILE A 278 -5.15 14.27 -10.76
C ILE A 278 -3.80 14.99 -10.67
N GLN A 279 -2.89 14.52 -9.82
CA GLN A 279 -1.58 15.15 -9.68
C GLN A 279 -0.73 15.04 -10.94
N PHE A 280 -0.61 13.83 -11.49
CA PHE A 280 0.36 13.56 -12.55
C PHE A 280 -0.18 13.81 -13.97
N CYS A 281 -1.48 14.04 -14.15
CA CYS A 281 -2.01 14.49 -15.45
C CYS A 281 -1.45 15.86 -15.88
N ARG A 282 -0.85 16.64 -14.97
CA ARG A 282 -0.11 17.88 -15.31
C ARG A 282 1.03 17.70 -16.30
N TYR A 283 1.59 16.48 -16.38
CA TYR A 283 2.65 16.14 -17.33
C TYR A 283 2.14 15.93 -18.76
N VAL A 284 0.84 15.73 -18.96
CA VAL A 284 0.24 15.45 -20.28
C VAL A 284 0.63 16.52 -21.30
N GLN A 285 0.53 17.78 -20.92
CA GLN A 285 0.90 18.90 -21.80
C GLN A 285 2.39 18.89 -22.18
N LEU A 286 3.27 18.48 -21.27
CA LEU A 286 4.71 18.36 -21.56
C LEU A 286 4.97 17.24 -22.57
N VAL A 287 4.28 16.12 -22.46
CA VAL A 287 4.37 15.03 -23.45
C VAL A 287 3.89 15.49 -24.83
N ALA A 288 2.78 16.22 -24.89
CA ALA A 288 2.29 16.78 -26.15
C ALA A 288 3.27 17.78 -26.77
N HIS A 289 3.96 18.60 -25.97
CA HIS A 289 5.00 19.53 -26.45
C HIS A 289 6.22 18.83 -27.07
N LEU A 290 6.43 17.53 -26.82
CA LEU A 290 7.42 16.71 -27.52
C LEU A 290 6.96 16.27 -28.92
N GLY A 291 5.80 16.75 -29.38
CA GLY A 291 5.22 16.45 -30.69
C GLY A 291 4.46 15.12 -30.74
N ALA A 292 4.07 14.59 -29.59
CA ALA A 292 3.27 13.38 -29.49
C ALA A 292 1.78 13.62 -29.68
N THR A 293 1.08 12.67 -30.29
CA THR A 293 -0.38 12.52 -30.17
C THR A 293 -0.68 11.78 -28.86
N VAL A 294 -1.32 12.44 -27.91
CA VAL A 294 -1.55 11.87 -26.58
C VAL A 294 -2.96 11.28 -26.45
N ILE A 295 -3.02 9.98 -26.19
CA ILE A 295 -4.22 9.28 -25.73
C ILE A 295 -4.15 9.21 -24.21
N LEU A 296 -5.15 9.75 -23.51
CA LEU A 296 -5.25 9.65 -22.05
C LEU A 296 -6.37 8.70 -21.67
N GLU A 297 -6.02 7.55 -21.10
CA GLU A 297 -7.01 6.63 -20.53
C GLU A 297 -7.29 7.02 -19.08
N THR A 298 -8.56 7.31 -18.78
CA THR A 298 -9.00 7.82 -17.49
C THR A 298 -10.08 6.95 -16.84
N PRO A 299 -10.18 6.89 -15.50
CA PRO A 299 -11.37 6.38 -14.83
C PRO A 299 -12.62 7.21 -15.20
N ALA A 300 -13.77 6.54 -15.30
CA ALA A 300 -15.04 7.21 -15.64
C ALA A 300 -15.35 8.41 -14.71
N SER A 301 -15.00 8.29 -13.42
CA SER A 301 -15.23 9.36 -12.43
C SER A 301 -14.39 10.64 -12.65
N LEU A 302 -13.35 10.58 -13.47
CA LEU A 302 -12.51 11.74 -13.81
C LEU A 302 -12.75 12.23 -15.26
N ALA A 303 -13.48 11.49 -16.08
CA ALA A 303 -13.60 11.77 -17.50
C ALA A 303 -14.12 13.18 -17.77
N GLY A 304 -15.23 13.57 -17.15
CA GLY A 304 -15.78 14.91 -17.30
C GLY A 304 -14.82 16.01 -16.86
N LEU A 305 -14.13 15.83 -15.72
CA LEU A 305 -13.15 16.81 -15.22
C LEU A 305 -11.97 17.02 -16.18
N LEU A 306 -11.57 15.96 -16.89
CA LEU A 306 -10.41 15.95 -17.78
C LEU A 306 -10.77 16.27 -19.25
N GLU A 307 -12.04 16.46 -19.53
CA GLU A 307 -12.49 16.92 -20.83
C GLU A 307 -11.90 18.33 -21.10
N GLY A 308 -11.16 18.44 -22.18
CA GLY A 308 -10.44 19.69 -22.50
C GLY A 308 -9.10 19.89 -21.79
N LEU A 309 -8.56 18.89 -21.07
CA LEU A 309 -7.22 18.98 -20.52
C LEU A 309 -6.20 19.24 -21.63
N ALA A 310 -5.41 20.31 -21.47
CA ALA A 310 -4.43 20.73 -22.46
C ALA A 310 -3.42 19.61 -22.78
N GLY A 311 -3.20 19.36 -24.08
CA GLY A 311 -2.27 18.33 -24.57
C GLY A 311 -2.92 16.97 -24.80
N VAL A 312 -4.15 16.73 -24.37
CA VAL A 312 -4.88 15.50 -24.67
C VAL A 312 -5.44 15.58 -26.09
N SER A 313 -5.06 14.62 -26.94
CA SER A 313 -5.61 14.49 -28.30
C SER A 313 -6.88 13.62 -28.30
N GLN A 314 -6.90 12.60 -27.46
CA GLN A 314 -8.04 11.71 -27.29
C GLN A 314 -8.16 11.24 -25.83
N LEU A 315 -9.34 11.40 -25.25
CA LEU A 315 -9.68 10.86 -23.93
C LEU A 315 -10.40 9.51 -24.13
N VAL A 316 -9.98 8.47 -23.39
CA VAL A 316 -10.58 7.14 -23.43
C VAL A 316 -10.95 6.72 -22.01
N ILE A 317 -12.17 6.28 -21.80
CA ILE A 317 -12.59 5.79 -20.49
C ILE A 317 -12.05 4.37 -20.27
N ARG A 318 -11.50 4.10 -19.11
CA ARG A 318 -10.95 2.79 -18.74
C ARG A 318 -11.97 1.68 -18.98
N GLY A 319 -11.57 0.65 -19.73
CA GLY A 319 -12.42 -0.47 -20.13
C GLY A 319 -13.00 -0.35 -21.54
N GLN A 320 -12.89 0.80 -22.19
CA GLN A 320 -13.17 0.94 -23.61
C GLN A 320 -12.01 0.42 -24.47
N GLU A 321 -12.29 0.19 -25.75
CA GLU A 321 -11.26 -0.21 -26.72
C GLU A 321 -10.23 0.91 -26.90
N LEU A 322 -8.95 0.55 -26.79
CA LEU A 322 -7.86 1.49 -26.95
C LEU A 322 -7.52 1.67 -28.45
N PRO A 323 -7.37 2.91 -28.94
CA PRO A 323 -6.86 3.15 -30.27
C PRO A 323 -5.43 2.67 -30.41
N HIS A 324 -4.91 2.65 -31.64
CA HIS A 324 -3.50 2.33 -31.88
C HIS A 324 -2.57 3.36 -31.22
N PHE A 325 -1.49 2.89 -30.61
CA PHE A 325 -0.42 3.71 -30.05
C PHE A 325 0.95 3.06 -30.26
N ASP A 326 2.01 3.86 -30.27
CA ASP A 326 3.40 3.42 -30.45
C ASP A 326 4.07 3.12 -29.12
N TYR A 327 3.80 3.96 -28.10
CA TYR A 327 4.36 3.89 -26.76
C TYR A 327 3.26 3.93 -25.71
N GLN A 328 3.58 3.47 -24.51
CA GLN A 328 2.72 3.65 -23.35
C GLN A 328 3.54 4.19 -22.17
N CYS A 329 2.91 4.94 -21.27
CA CYS A 329 3.54 5.37 -20.03
C CYS A 329 2.51 5.52 -18.92
N PRO A 330 2.74 4.89 -17.74
CA PRO A 330 1.97 5.20 -16.54
C PRO A 330 2.22 6.63 -16.10
N LEU A 331 1.20 7.33 -15.61
CA LEU A 331 1.31 8.73 -15.19
C LEU A 331 2.39 8.93 -14.11
N LEU A 332 2.53 7.99 -13.17
CA LEU A 332 3.53 8.07 -12.09
C LEU A 332 4.97 7.79 -12.57
N SER A 333 5.17 7.34 -13.80
CA SER A 333 6.50 7.21 -14.41
C SER A 333 6.93 8.48 -15.17
N LEU A 334 6.01 9.42 -15.42
CA LEU A 334 6.32 10.67 -16.12
C LEU A 334 7.36 11.54 -15.38
N PRO A 335 7.33 11.65 -14.03
CA PRO A 335 8.41 12.36 -13.32
C PRO A 335 9.81 11.80 -13.62
N LEU A 336 9.94 10.48 -13.74
CA LEU A 336 11.20 9.86 -14.18
C LEU A 336 11.53 10.20 -15.63
N ALA A 337 10.56 10.04 -16.53
CA ALA A 337 10.74 10.32 -17.96
C ALA A 337 11.20 11.76 -18.23
N PHE A 338 10.77 12.73 -17.42
CA PHE A 338 11.17 14.14 -17.50
C PHE A 338 12.34 14.51 -16.57
N ASN A 339 13.00 13.53 -15.93
CA ASN A 339 14.08 13.77 -14.97
C ASN A 339 13.71 14.84 -13.92
N THR A 340 12.48 14.77 -13.39
CA THR A 340 11.93 15.76 -12.48
C THR A 340 12.76 15.86 -11.21
N THR A 341 13.08 17.08 -10.83
CA THR A 341 13.64 17.45 -9.52
C THR A 341 12.64 18.36 -8.81
N ILE A 342 12.89 18.70 -7.54
CA ILE A 342 12.00 19.65 -6.82
C ILE A 342 11.87 20.99 -7.58
N SER A 343 12.97 21.47 -8.19
CA SER A 343 12.99 22.74 -8.93
C SER A 343 12.40 22.67 -10.33
N THR A 344 12.20 21.47 -10.89
CA THR A 344 11.66 21.28 -12.25
C THR A 344 10.27 20.64 -12.24
N ILE A 345 9.61 20.55 -11.08
CA ILE A 345 8.19 20.19 -11.01
C ILE A 345 7.39 21.13 -11.92
N PRO A 346 6.51 20.61 -12.81
CA PRO A 346 5.74 21.45 -13.73
C PRO A 346 4.88 22.48 -12.97
N THR A 347 5.06 23.76 -13.31
CA THR A 347 4.42 24.90 -12.61
C THR A 347 3.26 25.53 -13.38
N ASN A 348 2.79 24.91 -14.48
CA ASN A 348 1.57 25.35 -15.17
C ASN A 348 0.36 25.15 -14.23
N TYR A 349 -0.07 26.26 -13.63
CA TYR A 349 -0.97 26.23 -12.49
C TYR A 349 -1.91 27.44 -12.51
N PRO A 350 -3.23 27.29 -12.31
CA PRO A 350 -3.95 26.01 -12.24
C PRO A 350 -3.94 25.26 -13.58
N TYR A 351 -4.01 23.92 -13.54
CA TYR A 351 -4.04 23.08 -14.75
C TYR A 351 -5.37 22.31 -14.93
N LEU A 352 -6.28 22.39 -13.98
CA LEU A 352 -7.68 21.97 -14.09
C LEU A 352 -8.60 23.14 -13.78
N ALA A 353 -9.82 23.07 -14.28
CA ALA A 353 -10.86 24.08 -14.03
C ALA A 353 -12.22 23.38 -13.86
N ALA A 354 -13.09 23.97 -13.06
CA ALA A 354 -14.48 23.54 -12.97
C ALA A 354 -15.25 23.94 -14.25
N HIS A 355 -16.16 23.09 -14.70
CA HIS A 355 -17.01 23.38 -15.85
C HIS A 355 -18.04 24.48 -15.50
N ALA A 356 -18.21 25.46 -16.36
CA ALA A 356 -19.05 26.63 -16.11
C ALA A 356 -20.52 26.25 -15.78
N SER A 357 -21.08 25.26 -16.47
CA SER A 357 -22.44 24.77 -16.21
C SER A 357 -22.59 24.13 -14.83
N THR A 358 -21.63 23.29 -14.44
CA THR A 358 -21.60 22.62 -13.14
C THR A 358 -21.31 23.60 -12.01
N LEU A 359 -20.43 24.59 -12.27
CA LEU A 359 -20.15 25.66 -11.32
C LEU A 359 -21.42 26.45 -10.98
N THR A 360 -22.21 26.83 -11.99
CA THR A 360 -23.49 27.54 -11.81
C THR A 360 -24.51 26.68 -11.06
N LYS A 361 -24.61 25.38 -11.39
CA LYS A 361 -25.45 24.42 -10.66
C LYS A 361 -25.16 24.45 -9.15
N TRP A 362 -23.89 24.34 -8.79
CA TRP A 362 -23.48 24.32 -7.39
C TRP A 362 -23.58 25.69 -6.71
N GLN A 363 -23.35 26.78 -7.44
CA GLN A 363 -23.56 28.14 -6.93
C GLN A 363 -25.01 28.38 -6.52
N LEU A 364 -25.97 28.00 -7.36
CA LEU A 364 -27.40 28.10 -7.07
C LEU A 364 -27.78 27.22 -5.87
N LYS A 365 -27.24 26.01 -5.78
CA LYS A 365 -27.51 25.07 -4.70
C LYS A 365 -26.95 25.53 -3.35
N LEU A 366 -25.76 26.08 -3.33
CA LEU A 366 -25.14 26.67 -2.14
C LEU A 366 -25.88 27.94 -1.72
N GLY A 367 -26.58 28.62 -2.61
CA GLY A 367 -27.30 29.86 -2.35
C GLY A 367 -26.39 31.04 -2.10
N GLU A 368 -26.97 32.15 -1.60
CA GLU A 368 -26.24 33.37 -1.31
C GLU A 368 -25.09 33.14 -0.34
N LYS A 369 -23.90 33.65 -0.66
CA LYS A 369 -22.72 33.54 0.19
C LYS A 369 -22.72 34.66 1.23
N ARG A 370 -23.07 34.35 2.45
CA ARG A 370 -23.11 35.31 3.58
C ARG A 370 -21.88 35.28 4.47
N LYS A 371 -21.16 34.16 4.46
CA LYS A 371 -19.94 33.92 5.23
C LYS A 371 -18.90 33.25 4.34
N LYS A 372 -17.64 33.23 4.79
CA LYS A 372 -16.61 32.43 4.12
C LYS A 372 -16.99 30.95 4.17
N ARG A 373 -16.86 30.24 3.04
CA ARG A 373 -17.20 28.82 2.90
C ARG A 373 -15.96 27.96 2.98
N ILE A 374 -15.97 26.99 3.88
CA ILE A 374 -14.85 26.06 4.09
C ILE A 374 -15.28 24.63 3.76
N GLY A 375 -14.56 24.00 2.85
CA GLY A 375 -14.72 22.58 2.53
C GLY A 375 -13.95 21.71 3.50
N LEU A 376 -14.54 20.59 3.93
CA LEU A 376 -13.98 19.71 4.94
C LEU A 376 -13.84 18.28 4.43
N VAL A 377 -12.65 17.67 4.66
CA VAL A 377 -12.39 16.23 4.49
C VAL A 377 -11.55 15.75 5.66
N TRP A 378 -12.03 14.75 6.40
CA TRP A 378 -11.36 14.23 7.60
C TRP A 378 -10.95 12.77 7.48
N SER A 379 -11.48 12.04 6.50
CA SER A 379 -11.16 10.64 6.30
C SER A 379 -11.16 10.25 4.83
N SER A 380 -10.49 9.16 4.51
CA SER A 380 -10.58 8.53 3.20
C SER A 380 -11.52 7.32 3.21
N MET A 381 -11.73 6.70 2.06
CA MET A 381 -12.53 5.47 1.98
C MET A 381 -11.88 4.34 2.78
N SER A 382 -12.68 3.57 3.50
CA SER A 382 -12.25 2.51 4.44
C SER A 382 -11.46 1.35 3.82
N SER A 383 -11.35 1.27 2.50
CA SER A 383 -10.66 0.18 1.78
C SER A 383 -9.13 0.26 1.83
N PHE A 384 -8.53 1.38 2.23
CA PHE A 384 -7.08 1.53 2.30
C PHE A 384 -6.51 1.14 3.66
N LYS A 385 -5.50 0.24 3.68
CA LYS A 385 -4.85 -0.22 4.92
C LYS A 385 -4.24 0.90 5.77
N SER A 386 -3.74 1.97 5.14
CA SER A 386 -3.13 3.12 5.81
C SER A 386 -4.14 4.22 6.17
N ASP A 387 -5.43 3.96 6.04
CA ASP A 387 -6.46 4.97 6.31
C ASP A 387 -6.47 5.44 7.76
N SER A 388 -6.25 4.53 8.72
CA SER A 388 -6.21 4.88 10.14
C SER A 388 -5.13 5.91 10.49
N LYS A 389 -3.97 5.86 9.85
CA LYS A 389 -2.84 6.77 10.11
C LYS A 389 -3.10 8.20 9.61
N ARG A 390 -3.88 8.37 8.55
CA ARG A 390 -4.13 9.66 7.87
C ARG A 390 -5.54 10.21 8.04
N SER A 391 -6.44 9.46 8.67
CA SER A 391 -7.81 9.89 8.97
C SER A 391 -7.94 10.46 10.38
N LEU A 392 -8.84 11.43 10.52
CA LEU A 392 -9.24 12.03 11.78
C LEU A 392 -10.59 11.49 12.21
N MET A 393 -10.83 11.48 13.52
CA MET A 393 -12.18 11.32 14.05
C MET A 393 -12.98 12.60 13.78
N LEU A 394 -14.18 12.48 13.21
CA LEU A 394 -15.06 13.63 12.95
C LEU A 394 -15.27 14.48 14.21
N ALA A 395 -15.51 13.82 15.35
CA ALA A 395 -15.77 14.50 16.62
C ALA A 395 -14.61 15.41 17.06
N ASP A 396 -13.37 15.01 16.82
CA ASP A 396 -12.20 15.81 17.17
C ASP A 396 -11.96 16.93 16.17
N PHE A 397 -12.17 16.64 14.88
CA PHE A 397 -12.03 17.63 13.83
C PHE A 397 -13.01 18.79 14.00
N VAL A 398 -14.29 18.50 14.27
CA VAL A 398 -15.32 19.54 14.45
C VAL A 398 -15.07 20.40 15.69
N LYS A 399 -14.53 19.86 16.78
CA LYS A 399 -14.15 20.66 17.98
C LYS A 399 -13.10 21.73 17.68
N ALA A 400 -12.30 21.55 16.63
CA ALA A 400 -11.30 22.53 16.21
C ALA A 400 -11.86 23.63 15.31
N LEU A 401 -13.10 23.51 14.84
CA LEU A 401 -13.72 24.46 13.93
C LEU A 401 -14.52 25.51 14.72
N PRO A 402 -14.31 26.83 14.49
CA PRO A 402 -15.18 27.88 15.03
C PRO A 402 -16.63 27.68 14.56
N VAL A 403 -17.58 27.80 15.49
CA VAL A 403 -19.01 27.62 15.17
C VAL A 403 -19.54 28.83 14.37
N ASP A 404 -19.04 30.02 14.68
CA ASP A 404 -19.47 31.25 14.02
C ASP A 404 -18.43 31.75 13.00
N GLY A 405 -18.88 32.58 12.09
CA GLY A 405 -18.00 33.22 11.07
C GLY A 405 -17.87 32.47 9.76
N PHE A 406 -18.18 31.18 9.72
CA PHE A 406 -17.98 30.33 8.54
C PHE A 406 -19.22 29.53 8.17
N GLU A 407 -19.32 29.13 6.91
CA GLU A 407 -20.21 28.08 6.39
C GLU A 407 -19.36 26.85 6.07
N TYR A 408 -19.71 25.68 6.61
CA TYR A 408 -18.96 24.45 6.39
C TYR A 408 -19.67 23.54 5.39
N VAL A 409 -18.88 22.94 4.48
CA VAL A 409 -19.35 22.01 3.45
C VAL A 409 -18.51 20.74 3.49
N CYS A 410 -19.13 19.61 3.73
CA CYS A 410 -18.45 18.31 3.63
C CYS A 410 -18.21 17.98 2.14
N LEU A 411 -16.97 17.69 1.78
CA LEU A 411 -16.54 17.30 0.44
C LEU A 411 -16.40 15.78 0.26
N GLN A 412 -16.68 15.00 1.30
CA GLN A 412 -16.67 13.54 1.20
C GLN A 412 -17.93 13.06 0.48
N LYS A 413 -17.77 12.13 -0.46
CA LYS A 413 -18.89 11.50 -1.15
C LYS A 413 -19.66 10.57 -0.22
N GLU A 414 -18.95 9.86 0.65
CA GLU A 414 -19.51 8.91 1.59
C GLU A 414 -18.99 9.20 3.00
N LEU A 415 -19.84 8.99 3.99
CA LEU A 415 -19.48 9.03 5.40
C LEU A 415 -19.25 7.60 5.91
N LYS A 416 -18.22 7.40 6.72
CA LYS A 416 -18.04 6.13 7.44
C LYS A 416 -19.23 5.89 8.37
N ALA A 417 -19.58 4.62 8.59
CA ALA A 417 -20.68 4.26 9.49
C ALA A 417 -20.51 4.89 10.90
N SER A 418 -19.26 4.93 11.39
CA SER A 418 -18.93 5.59 12.66
C SER A 418 -19.22 7.09 12.68
N ASP A 419 -19.18 7.76 11.53
CA ASP A 419 -19.36 9.21 11.43
C ASP A 419 -20.82 9.59 11.20
N GLN A 420 -21.65 8.68 10.68
CA GLN A 420 -23.04 8.97 10.30
C GLN A 420 -23.89 9.41 11.51
N GLU A 421 -23.76 8.71 12.64
CA GLU A 421 -24.47 9.08 13.87
C GLU A 421 -24.02 10.45 14.40
N PHE A 422 -22.72 10.70 14.43
CA PHE A 422 -22.16 11.97 14.90
C PHE A 422 -22.49 13.11 13.95
N PHE A 423 -22.48 12.86 12.64
CA PHE A 423 -22.73 13.89 11.63
C PHE A 423 -24.14 14.49 11.77
N ALA A 424 -25.13 13.70 12.14
CA ALA A 424 -26.49 14.16 12.39
C ALA A 424 -26.59 15.24 13.49
N ALA A 425 -25.64 15.28 14.42
CA ALA A 425 -25.56 16.30 15.47
C ALA A 425 -24.95 17.63 14.97
N TYR A 426 -24.19 17.62 13.86
CA TYR A 426 -23.49 18.79 13.32
C TYR A 426 -24.19 19.41 12.14
N ARG A 427 -25.49 19.80 12.32
CA ARG A 427 -26.36 20.34 11.26
C ARG A 427 -25.83 21.62 10.58
N HIS A 428 -24.80 22.25 11.13
CA HIS A 428 -24.13 23.41 10.55
C HIS A 428 -23.12 23.03 9.46
N ILE A 429 -22.83 21.73 9.27
CA ILE A 429 -22.01 21.23 8.17
C ILE A 429 -22.93 20.68 7.09
N ARG A 430 -22.91 21.30 5.92
CA ARG A 430 -23.73 20.88 4.78
C ARG A 430 -23.10 19.65 4.13
N PHE A 431 -23.90 18.63 3.83
CA PHE A 431 -23.47 17.40 3.17
C PHE A 431 -24.24 17.19 1.88
N PHE A 432 -23.50 16.89 0.81
CA PHE A 432 -24.04 16.68 -0.53
C PHE A 432 -23.54 15.40 -1.17
N GLY A 433 -23.09 14.42 -0.40
CA GLY A 433 -22.42 13.23 -0.91
C GLY A 433 -23.21 12.47 -1.96
N ASP A 434 -24.52 12.30 -1.74
CA ASP A 434 -25.43 11.62 -2.70
C ASP A 434 -25.61 12.36 -4.04
N GLU A 435 -25.22 13.63 -4.08
CA GLU A 435 -25.37 14.52 -5.23
C GLU A 435 -24.06 14.78 -5.97
N LEU A 436 -22.95 14.31 -5.42
CA LEU A 436 -21.65 14.30 -6.08
C LEU A 436 -21.57 13.08 -7.03
N GLU A 437 -21.92 13.27 -8.28
CA GLU A 437 -21.93 12.19 -9.27
C GLU A 437 -20.50 11.76 -9.59
N ASP A 438 -19.63 12.73 -9.92
CA ASP A 438 -18.23 12.53 -10.25
C ASP A 438 -17.32 13.69 -9.77
N PHE A 439 -16.07 13.71 -10.22
CA PHE A 439 -15.13 14.78 -9.87
C PHE A 439 -15.41 16.12 -10.53
N THR A 440 -16.29 16.19 -11.52
CA THR A 440 -16.76 17.46 -12.11
C THR A 440 -17.61 18.22 -11.11
N ASP A 441 -18.51 17.53 -10.39
CA ASP A 441 -19.29 18.10 -9.29
C ASP A 441 -18.39 18.52 -8.13
N THR A 442 -17.43 17.65 -7.75
CA THR A 442 -16.50 17.96 -6.67
C THR A 442 -15.65 19.19 -6.99
N ALA A 443 -15.17 19.33 -8.22
CA ALA A 443 -14.40 20.49 -8.67
C ALA A 443 -15.23 21.77 -8.60
N ALA A 444 -16.46 21.74 -9.11
CA ALA A 444 -17.38 22.86 -9.09
C ALA A 444 -17.78 23.27 -7.66
N LEU A 445 -17.97 22.28 -6.77
CA LEU A 445 -18.22 22.54 -5.35
C LEU A 445 -17.01 23.22 -4.70
N ILE A 446 -15.81 22.70 -4.90
CA ILE A 446 -14.55 23.27 -4.38
C ILE A 446 -14.36 24.71 -4.90
N ASP A 447 -14.66 24.98 -6.15
CA ASP A 447 -14.45 26.31 -6.73
C ASP A 447 -15.37 27.37 -6.11
N ASN A 448 -16.51 26.99 -5.58
CA ASN A 448 -17.42 27.86 -4.80
C ASN A 448 -16.99 28.09 -3.34
N LEU A 449 -15.86 27.51 -2.90
CA LEU A 449 -15.37 27.64 -1.53
C LEU A 449 -14.22 28.66 -1.45
N ASP A 450 -13.92 29.14 -0.25
CA ASP A 450 -12.80 30.05 0.03
C ASP A 450 -11.57 29.29 0.52
N LEU A 451 -11.77 28.14 1.17
CA LEU A 451 -10.73 27.33 1.75
C LEU A 451 -11.18 25.86 1.74
N VAL A 452 -10.22 24.95 1.54
CA VAL A 452 -10.42 23.52 1.78
C VAL A 452 -9.50 23.09 2.92
N ILE A 453 -10.04 22.38 3.93
CA ILE A 453 -9.25 21.74 4.99
C ILE A 453 -9.43 20.23 4.83
N SER A 454 -8.35 19.54 4.57
CA SER A 454 -8.41 18.14 4.16
C SER A 454 -7.26 17.32 4.73
N THR A 455 -7.53 16.06 5.08
CA THR A 455 -6.50 15.03 5.19
C THR A 455 -6.01 14.58 3.81
N CYS A 456 -4.93 13.78 3.75
CA CYS A 456 -4.33 13.34 2.49
C CYS A 456 -5.23 12.34 1.75
N THR A 457 -6.05 12.86 0.83
CA THR A 457 -6.99 12.13 -0.05
C THR A 457 -6.87 12.65 -1.48
N SER A 458 -7.80 12.30 -2.37
CA SER A 458 -7.87 12.88 -3.74
C SER A 458 -8.28 14.36 -3.75
N VAL A 459 -9.02 14.82 -2.74
CA VAL A 459 -9.55 16.19 -2.68
C VAL A 459 -8.46 17.28 -2.63
N PRO A 460 -7.41 17.21 -1.79
CA PRO A 460 -6.35 18.22 -1.82
C PRO A 460 -5.59 18.26 -3.14
N HIS A 461 -5.45 17.13 -3.85
CA HIS A 461 -4.87 17.13 -5.19
C HIS A 461 -5.77 17.86 -6.19
N LEU A 462 -7.09 17.65 -6.13
CA LEU A 462 -8.05 18.38 -6.95
C LEU A 462 -8.07 19.87 -6.59
N SER A 463 -8.20 20.18 -5.31
CA SER A 463 -8.21 21.56 -4.82
C SER A 463 -6.93 22.30 -5.21
N GLY A 464 -5.79 21.63 -5.04
CA GLY A 464 -4.50 22.13 -5.53
C GLY A 464 -4.49 22.33 -7.04
N ALA A 465 -4.95 21.39 -7.86
CA ALA A 465 -4.99 21.51 -9.32
C ALA A 465 -5.88 22.68 -9.82
N LEU A 466 -6.94 22.99 -9.07
CA LEU A 466 -7.84 24.13 -9.33
C LEU A 466 -7.28 25.49 -8.83
N GLY A 467 -6.16 25.52 -8.13
CA GLY A 467 -5.61 26.75 -7.56
C GLY A 467 -6.29 27.22 -6.26
N LYS A 468 -7.11 26.38 -5.65
CA LYS A 468 -7.85 26.72 -4.44
C LYS A 468 -6.95 26.66 -3.20
N GLU A 469 -7.06 27.67 -2.33
CA GLU A 469 -6.40 27.65 -1.04
C GLU A 469 -6.79 26.40 -0.25
N THR A 470 -5.79 25.65 0.20
CA THR A 470 -6.00 24.37 0.88
C THR A 470 -5.06 24.21 2.06
N TRP A 471 -5.62 23.81 3.18
CA TRP A 471 -4.89 23.41 4.39
C TRP A 471 -4.88 21.88 4.45
N LEU A 472 -3.71 21.31 4.26
CA LEU A 472 -3.55 19.86 4.21
C LEU A 472 -3.00 19.34 5.54
N LEU A 473 -3.77 18.47 6.18
CA LEU A 473 -3.43 17.83 7.44
C LEU A 473 -2.69 16.53 7.18
N LEU A 474 -1.47 16.42 7.68
CA LEU A 474 -0.55 15.33 7.38
C LEU A 474 -0.20 14.52 8.63
N SER A 475 -0.15 13.19 8.46
CA SER A 475 0.43 12.26 9.43
C SER A 475 1.91 12.55 9.69
N TYR A 476 2.47 11.97 10.75
CA TYR A 476 3.87 12.12 11.13
C TYR A 476 4.82 11.74 9.98
N VAL A 477 4.61 10.59 9.36
CA VAL A 477 5.24 10.25 8.08
C VAL A 477 4.21 10.45 6.97
N PRO A 478 4.33 11.52 6.19
CA PRO A 478 3.41 11.79 5.08
C PRO A 478 3.77 10.99 3.83
N ASP A 479 2.90 11.05 2.82
CA ASP A 479 3.25 10.60 1.48
C ASP A 479 4.43 11.44 0.93
N TRP A 480 5.33 10.81 0.16
CA TRP A 480 6.55 11.39 -0.35
C TRP A 480 6.36 12.70 -1.14
N ARG A 481 5.17 12.92 -1.70
CA ARG A 481 4.84 14.14 -2.47
C ARG A 481 4.89 15.40 -1.62
N TRP A 482 4.64 15.23 -0.31
CA TRP A 482 4.57 16.37 0.61
C TRP A 482 5.90 16.71 1.26
N LEU A 483 6.95 15.91 0.99
CA LEU A 483 8.29 16.09 1.54
C LEU A 483 8.30 16.22 3.08
N LEU A 484 9.40 16.68 3.63
CA LEU A 484 9.62 16.93 5.06
C LEU A 484 9.91 18.41 5.32
N ASP A 485 9.88 18.82 6.57
CA ASP A 485 10.42 20.09 7.10
C ASP A 485 9.99 21.37 6.35
N ARG A 486 8.75 21.38 5.82
CA ARG A 486 8.19 22.54 5.11
C ARG A 486 6.69 22.67 5.35
N GLU A 487 6.20 23.93 5.28
CA GLU A 487 4.77 24.25 5.41
C GLU A 487 4.09 24.54 4.06
N ASP A 488 4.84 24.63 2.98
CA ASP A 488 4.36 24.78 1.59
C ASP A 488 4.49 23.46 0.82
N SER A 489 3.88 23.39 -0.35
CA SER A 489 4.00 22.25 -1.26
C SER A 489 4.71 22.64 -2.56
N PRO A 490 5.76 21.91 -2.99
CA PRO A 490 6.39 22.15 -4.28
C PRO A 490 5.50 21.80 -5.47
N TRP A 491 4.46 20.96 -5.22
CA TRP A 491 3.51 20.54 -6.25
C TRP A 491 2.35 21.53 -6.41
N TYR A 492 1.96 22.25 -5.34
CA TYR A 492 0.77 23.09 -5.32
C TYR A 492 1.02 24.36 -4.50
N PRO A 493 1.28 25.49 -5.13
CA PRO A 493 1.55 26.75 -4.41
C PRO A 493 0.41 27.22 -3.48
N SER A 494 -0.83 26.76 -3.74
CA SER A 494 -2.01 27.10 -2.92
C SER A 494 -2.20 26.21 -1.69
N ILE A 495 -1.31 25.25 -1.44
CA ILE A 495 -1.46 24.30 -0.32
C ILE A 495 -0.51 24.66 0.82
N LYS A 496 -1.07 24.88 2.02
CA LYS A 496 -0.36 24.97 3.30
C LYS A 496 -0.44 23.63 4.02
N LEU A 497 0.70 23.16 4.57
CA LEU A 497 0.86 21.85 5.20
C LEU A 497 0.84 21.98 6.72
N TYR A 498 0.00 21.19 7.39
CA TYR A 498 -0.11 21.05 8.83
C TYR A 498 0.32 19.65 9.22
N ARG A 499 1.49 19.49 9.83
CA ARG A 499 2.12 18.20 10.11
C ARG A 499 1.96 17.81 11.56
N GLN A 500 1.74 16.52 11.82
CA GLN A 500 1.85 15.95 13.16
C GLN A 500 3.30 16.10 13.68
N PRO A 501 3.50 16.60 14.90
CA PRO A 501 4.84 16.69 15.51
C PRO A 501 5.34 15.34 16.03
N SER A 502 4.45 14.40 16.27
CA SER A 502 4.73 13.02 16.65
C SER A 502 3.64 12.07 16.16
N ILE A 503 3.89 10.78 16.16
CA ILE A 503 2.95 9.76 15.69
C ILE A 503 1.61 9.87 16.43
N GLY A 504 0.53 10.05 15.68
CA GLY A 504 -0.84 10.13 16.19
C GLY A 504 -1.24 11.46 16.86
N ASP A 505 -0.34 12.44 16.95
CA ASP A 505 -0.66 13.75 17.55
C ASP A 505 -1.44 14.67 16.60
N TRP A 506 -2.68 14.29 16.34
CA TRP A 506 -3.64 15.13 15.63
C TRP A 506 -4.10 16.35 16.45
N ASN A 507 -4.02 16.29 17.78
CA ASN A 507 -4.47 17.39 18.63
C ASN A 507 -3.66 18.67 18.38
N SER A 508 -2.34 18.58 18.34
CA SER A 508 -1.45 19.70 18.02
C SER A 508 -1.74 20.28 16.62
N VAL A 509 -2.01 19.44 15.62
CA VAL A 509 -2.40 19.87 14.28
C VAL A 509 -3.71 20.65 14.31
N LEU A 510 -4.73 20.12 15.00
CA LEU A 510 -6.05 20.74 15.09
C LEU A 510 -6.04 22.06 15.87
N GLN A 511 -5.21 22.17 16.91
CA GLN A 511 -5.02 23.44 17.64
C GLN A 511 -4.42 24.53 16.75
N ARG A 512 -3.43 24.20 15.90
CA ARG A 512 -2.87 25.15 14.92
C ARG A 512 -3.91 25.58 13.90
N VAL A 513 -4.69 24.62 13.35
CA VAL A 513 -5.81 24.91 12.44
C VAL A 513 -6.80 25.87 13.07
N LYS A 514 -7.21 25.61 14.33
CA LYS A 514 -8.13 26.46 15.08
C LYS A 514 -7.59 27.88 15.26
N SER A 515 -6.33 27.99 15.66
CA SER A 515 -5.66 29.30 15.83
C SER A 515 -5.65 30.08 14.52
N ASP A 516 -5.25 29.45 13.42
CA ASP A 516 -5.16 30.12 12.11
C ASP A 516 -6.56 30.49 11.56
N LEU A 517 -7.60 29.68 11.83
CA LEU A 517 -8.98 30.05 11.49
C LEU A 517 -9.50 31.23 12.30
N SER A 518 -9.14 31.34 13.59
CA SER A 518 -9.58 32.43 14.45
C SER A 518 -8.98 33.79 14.04
N ASN A 519 -7.90 33.78 13.27
CA ASN A 519 -7.22 34.98 12.76
C ASN A 519 -7.71 35.39 11.34
N ARG A 520 -8.73 34.74 10.79
CA ARG A 520 -9.30 34.97 9.45
C ARG A 520 -10.60 35.76 9.49
#